data_026cdbef95d15a2e0468105421a94c40
#
_entry.id   026cdbef95d15a2e0468105421a94c40
#
_cell.length_a   1.000
_cell.length_b   1.000
_cell.length_c   1.000
_cell.angle_alpha   90.00
_cell.angle_beta   90.00
_cell.angle_gamma   90.00
#
_symmetry.space_group_name_H-M   'P 1'
#
loop_
_entity.id
_entity.type
_entity.pdbx_description
1 polymer ?
#
loop_
_entity_poly.entity_id
_entity_poly.type
_entity_poly.pdbx_seq_one_letter_code
_entity_poly.pdbx_strand_id
1 'polypeptide(L)'
;ICDDGQNVAKHITPESQDLLFSCPPYFDLEKYSDLPNDASNQDSYEDFIQILKNAFTAAVGCLRNNRFAVICVGDVRDRKTGFYYDFCGDIKRIFKEAGVLLYNEIILVEQTASTALRAARYMETRKVAKTHQHILVFFKGNPKDIKKEYPKIEYTEEDMVQFEATETSSESETTENE
;
A
#
# COMPACT_ATOMS: atom_id res chain seq x y z
N ILE A 1 -6.88 -12.78 -15.67
CA ILE A 1 -7.56 -11.72 -16.46
C ILE A 1 -6.50 -10.65 -16.70
N CYS A 2 -6.33 -10.26 -17.96
CA CYS A 2 -5.48 -9.14 -18.34
C CYS A 2 -6.39 -8.08 -18.98
N ASP A 3 -6.62 -6.97 -18.27
CA ASP A 3 -7.45 -5.84 -18.72
C ASP A 3 -7.09 -4.60 -17.87
N ASP A 4 -7.61 -3.44 -18.25
CA ASP A 4 -7.56 -2.24 -17.45
C ASP A 4 -8.23 -2.45 -16.09
N GLY A 5 -7.55 -2.07 -15.01
CA GLY A 5 -8.08 -2.19 -13.64
C GLY A 5 -9.42 -1.49 -13.43
N GLN A 6 -9.71 -0.44 -14.18
CA GLN A 6 -11.00 0.24 -14.16
C GLN A 6 -12.15 -0.66 -14.64
N ASN A 7 -11.85 -1.72 -15.39
CA ASN A 7 -12.81 -2.68 -15.94
C ASN A 7 -13.05 -3.90 -15.04
N VAL A 8 -12.44 -3.97 -13.86
CA VAL A 8 -12.50 -5.18 -13.01
C VAL A 8 -13.93 -5.67 -12.75
N ALA A 9 -14.88 -4.77 -12.57
CA ALA A 9 -16.30 -5.11 -12.37
C ALA A 9 -16.99 -5.76 -13.59
N LYS A 10 -16.36 -5.72 -14.79
CA LYS A 10 -16.86 -6.45 -15.97
C LYS A 10 -16.51 -7.94 -15.93
N HIS A 11 -15.48 -8.28 -15.16
CA HIS A 11 -14.91 -9.63 -15.11
C HIS A 11 -15.18 -10.36 -13.80
N ILE A 12 -15.46 -9.62 -12.73
CA ILE A 12 -15.61 -10.15 -11.37
C ILE A 12 -17.00 -9.79 -10.85
N THR A 13 -17.70 -10.80 -10.36
CA THR A 13 -19.03 -10.63 -9.78
C THR A 13 -18.96 -9.69 -8.56
N PRO A 14 -19.90 -8.76 -8.38
CA PRO A 14 -19.97 -7.94 -7.18
C PRO A 14 -19.99 -8.79 -5.89
N GLU A 15 -19.32 -8.32 -4.86
CA GLU A 15 -19.27 -8.94 -3.52
C GLU A 15 -18.90 -10.43 -3.53
N SER A 16 -17.95 -10.82 -4.39
CA SER A 16 -17.50 -12.21 -4.54
C SER A 16 -16.07 -12.45 -4.04
N GLN A 17 -15.29 -11.40 -3.79
CA GLN A 17 -13.88 -11.52 -3.43
C GLN A 17 -13.67 -11.37 -1.92
N ASP A 18 -12.72 -12.13 -1.38
CA ASP A 18 -12.42 -12.15 0.06
C ASP A 18 -11.30 -11.19 0.45
N LEU A 19 -10.48 -10.76 -0.49
CA LEU A 19 -9.38 -9.83 -0.26
C LEU A 19 -9.14 -8.96 -1.49
N LEU A 20 -8.91 -7.67 -1.27
CA LEU A 20 -8.30 -6.78 -2.24
C LEU A 20 -6.88 -6.50 -1.78
N PHE A 21 -5.89 -6.86 -2.59
CA PHE A 21 -4.48 -6.56 -2.32
C PHE A 21 -3.88 -5.89 -3.54
N SER A 22 -3.22 -4.72 -3.35
CA SER A 22 -2.61 -3.99 -4.45
C SER A 22 -1.41 -3.16 -4.01
N CYS A 23 -0.46 -3.04 -4.94
CA CYS A 23 0.60 -2.04 -4.91
C CYS A 23 0.48 -1.24 -6.22
N PRO A 24 -0.22 -0.10 -6.22
CA PRO A 24 -0.45 0.68 -7.43
C PRO A 24 0.85 1.35 -7.91
N PRO A 25 0.94 1.80 -9.17
CA PRO A 25 2.06 2.58 -9.64
C PRO A 25 2.22 3.87 -8.81
N TYR A 26 3.43 4.42 -8.83
CA TYR A 26 3.81 5.62 -8.08
C TYR A 26 3.93 6.83 -9.00
N PHE A 27 2.85 7.17 -9.67
CA PHE A 27 2.73 8.26 -10.63
C PHE A 27 3.85 8.22 -11.70
N ASP A 28 4.74 9.22 -11.72
CA ASP A 28 5.80 9.40 -12.73
C ASP A 28 7.14 8.72 -12.37
N LEU A 29 7.19 7.89 -11.31
CA LEU A 29 8.43 7.20 -10.94
C LEU A 29 8.79 6.09 -11.91
N GLU A 30 7.81 5.33 -12.37
CA GLU A 30 7.95 4.21 -13.29
C GLU A 30 6.87 4.30 -14.35
N LYS A 31 7.24 4.08 -15.60
CA LYS A 31 6.31 4.00 -16.72
C LYS A 31 6.19 2.55 -17.16
N TYR A 32 4.99 1.98 -17.06
CA TYR A 32 4.74 0.58 -17.39
C TYR A 32 4.34 0.38 -18.84
N SER A 33 3.64 1.35 -19.44
CA SER A 33 3.27 1.29 -20.88
C SER A 33 3.04 2.67 -21.48
N ASP A 34 2.82 2.72 -22.80
CA ASP A 34 2.43 3.94 -23.52
C ASP A 34 0.91 4.05 -23.72
N LEU A 35 0.13 3.17 -23.08
CA LEU A 35 -1.32 3.21 -23.20
C LEU A 35 -1.90 4.44 -22.49
N PRO A 36 -2.90 5.09 -23.09
CA PRO A 36 -3.47 6.32 -22.52
C PRO A 36 -4.24 6.11 -21.21
N ASN A 37 -4.68 4.88 -20.93
CA ASN A 37 -5.36 4.50 -19.70
C ASN A 37 -4.43 3.86 -18.66
N ASP A 38 -3.12 3.80 -18.93
CA ASP A 38 -2.13 3.40 -17.91
C ASP A 38 -1.96 4.53 -16.90
N ALA A 39 -2.18 4.23 -15.61
CA ALA A 39 -2.03 5.21 -14.56
C ALA A 39 -0.60 5.80 -14.49
N SER A 40 0.43 5.00 -14.80
CA SER A 40 1.83 5.46 -14.82
C SER A 40 2.18 6.36 -16.00
N ASN A 41 1.29 6.51 -16.99
CA ASN A 41 1.50 7.28 -18.23
C ASN A 41 0.62 8.53 -18.28
N GLN A 42 0.25 9.10 -17.15
CA GLN A 42 -0.57 10.30 -17.09
C GLN A 42 0.28 11.57 -17.04
N ASP A 43 -0.21 12.62 -17.67
CA ASP A 43 0.48 13.93 -17.73
C ASP A 43 0.33 14.74 -16.44
N SER A 44 -0.76 14.50 -15.68
CA SER A 44 -1.03 15.18 -14.41
C SER A 44 -1.25 14.19 -13.27
N TYR A 45 -0.94 14.64 -12.04
CA TYR A 45 -1.19 13.87 -10.85
C TYR A 45 -2.69 13.66 -10.62
N GLU A 46 -3.51 14.64 -10.99
CA GLU A 46 -4.95 14.59 -10.89
C GLU A 46 -5.55 13.48 -11.77
N ASP A 47 -5.08 13.35 -13.01
CA ASP A 47 -5.52 12.28 -13.94
C ASP A 47 -5.09 10.91 -13.44
N PHE A 48 -3.85 10.79 -12.92
CA PHE A 48 -3.35 9.59 -12.26
C PHE A 48 -4.28 9.16 -11.10
N ILE A 49 -4.60 10.07 -10.20
CA ILE A 49 -5.48 9.80 -9.05
C ILE A 49 -6.89 9.43 -9.50
N GLN A 50 -7.39 10.04 -10.58
CA GLN A 50 -8.71 9.72 -11.11
C GLN A 50 -8.79 8.28 -11.65
N ILE A 51 -7.74 7.80 -12.34
CA ILE A 51 -7.66 6.41 -12.79
C ILE A 51 -7.65 5.45 -11.58
N LEU A 52 -6.83 5.73 -10.57
CA LEU A 52 -6.81 4.91 -9.36
C LEU A 52 -8.15 4.92 -8.63
N LYS A 53 -8.82 6.06 -8.55
CA LYS A 53 -10.15 6.18 -7.97
C LYS A 53 -11.16 5.29 -8.69
N ASN A 54 -11.18 5.31 -10.01
CA ASN A 54 -12.07 4.47 -10.81
C ASN A 54 -11.78 2.98 -10.55
N ALA A 55 -10.51 2.58 -10.63
CA ALA A 55 -10.10 1.18 -10.46
C ALA A 55 -10.40 0.67 -9.04
N PHE A 56 -10.03 1.42 -8.00
CA PHE A 56 -10.26 0.99 -6.62
C PHE A 56 -11.75 1.01 -6.24
N THR A 57 -12.53 1.98 -6.74
CA THR A 57 -13.98 1.98 -6.51
C THR A 57 -14.63 0.74 -7.12
N ALA A 58 -14.25 0.37 -8.35
CA ALA A 58 -14.73 -0.83 -9.00
C ALA A 58 -14.31 -2.10 -8.24
N ALA A 59 -13.04 -2.17 -7.79
CA ALA A 59 -12.53 -3.30 -7.04
C ALA A 59 -13.20 -3.47 -5.66
N VAL A 60 -13.47 -2.36 -4.96
CA VAL A 60 -14.25 -2.37 -3.70
C VAL A 60 -15.66 -2.90 -3.91
N GLY A 61 -16.29 -2.63 -5.07
CA GLY A 61 -17.58 -3.21 -5.43
C GLY A 61 -17.54 -4.74 -5.54
N CYS A 62 -16.40 -5.32 -5.91
CA CYS A 62 -16.21 -6.77 -6.00
C CYS A 62 -15.87 -7.42 -4.63
N LEU A 63 -15.39 -6.64 -3.66
CA LEU A 63 -15.05 -7.12 -2.32
C LEU A 63 -16.33 -7.39 -1.53
N ARG A 64 -16.41 -8.56 -0.88
CA ARG A 64 -17.50 -8.88 0.05
C ARG A 64 -17.55 -7.94 1.24
N ASN A 65 -18.70 -7.85 1.88
CA ASN A 65 -18.80 -7.22 3.19
C ASN A 65 -18.00 -8.01 4.24
N ASN A 66 -17.54 -7.34 5.28
CA ASN A 66 -16.67 -7.89 6.33
C ASN A 66 -15.35 -8.48 5.80
N ARG A 67 -14.74 -7.80 4.82
CA ARG A 67 -13.45 -8.18 4.24
C ARG A 67 -12.48 -7.00 4.19
N PHE A 68 -11.21 -7.34 4.05
CA PHE A 68 -10.12 -6.36 4.06
C PHE A 68 -9.67 -5.98 2.65
N ALA A 69 -9.27 -4.71 2.53
CA ALA A 69 -8.46 -4.24 1.41
C ALA A 69 -7.11 -3.77 1.96
N VAL A 70 -6.02 -4.19 1.31
CA VAL A 70 -4.65 -3.92 1.74
C VAL A 70 -3.91 -3.26 0.59
N ILE A 71 -3.44 -2.04 0.79
CA ILE A 71 -2.77 -1.24 -0.23
C ILE A 71 -1.39 -0.83 0.26
N CYS A 72 -0.36 -1.24 -0.48
CA CYS A 72 1.01 -0.83 -0.22
C CYS A 72 1.33 0.42 -1.05
N VAL A 73 1.62 1.52 -0.38
CA VAL A 73 1.90 2.82 -1.02
C VAL A 73 2.96 3.61 -0.26
N GLY A 74 3.55 4.58 -0.92
CA GLY A 74 4.44 5.54 -0.29
C GLY A 74 4.36 6.89 -0.98
N ASP A 75 4.41 7.98 -0.22
CA ASP A 75 4.38 9.32 -0.78
C ASP A 75 5.53 9.56 -1.75
N VAL A 76 5.22 10.21 -2.85
CA VAL A 76 6.14 10.60 -3.91
C VAL A 76 6.28 12.12 -3.95
N ARG A 77 7.44 12.58 -4.45
CA ARG A 77 7.69 14.01 -4.60
C ARG A 77 7.43 14.44 -6.04
N ASP A 78 6.77 15.56 -6.19
CA ASP A 78 6.75 16.30 -7.44
C ASP A 78 8.19 16.69 -7.82
N ARG A 79 8.62 16.27 -9.00
CA ARG A 79 9.98 16.54 -9.51
C ARG A 79 10.22 18.02 -9.82
N LYS A 80 9.16 18.79 -10.11
CA LYS A 80 9.25 20.21 -10.44
C LYS A 80 9.37 21.08 -9.20
N THR A 81 8.51 20.84 -8.20
CA THR A 81 8.43 21.66 -6.99
C THR A 81 9.26 21.10 -5.83
N GLY A 82 9.49 19.78 -5.81
CA GLY A 82 10.20 19.08 -4.73
C GLY A 82 9.35 18.79 -3.49
N PHE A 83 8.09 19.24 -3.46
CA PHE A 83 7.16 18.92 -2.39
C PHE A 83 6.56 17.51 -2.57
N TYR A 84 6.05 16.92 -1.50
CA TYR A 84 5.30 15.68 -1.61
C TYR A 84 3.91 15.93 -2.18
N TYR A 85 3.46 15.01 -3.06
CA TYR A 85 2.04 14.73 -3.20
C TYR A 85 1.57 14.01 -1.93
N ASP A 86 0.34 14.22 -1.54
CA ASP A 86 -0.29 13.48 -0.41
C ASP A 86 -0.88 12.15 -0.93
N PHE A 87 -0.03 11.29 -1.53
CA PHE A 87 -0.50 10.08 -2.18
C PHE A 87 -1.13 9.10 -1.20
N CYS A 88 -0.53 8.90 -0.03
CA CYS A 88 -1.12 8.09 1.02
C CYS A 88 -2.47 8.64 1.49
N GLY A 89 -2.60 9.97 1.60
CA GLY A 89 -3.86 10.64 1.92
C GLY A 89 -4.91 10.49 0.83
N ASP A 90 -4.51 10.58 -0.44
CA ASP A 90 -5.41 10.39 -1.58
C ASP A 90 -5.97 8.97 -1.64
N ILE A 91 -5.14 7.94 -1.40
CA ILE A 91 -5.61 6.55 -1.30
C ILE A 91 -6.60 6.40 -0.14
N LYS A 92 -6.29 6.94 1.05
CA LYS A 92 -7.22 6.94 2.19
C LYS A 92 -8.57 7.59 1.83
N ARG A 93 -8.54 8.68 1.06
CA ARG A 93 -9.72 9.41 0.60
C ARG A 93 -10.55 8.61 -0.41
N ILE A 94 -9.90 7.98 -1.39
CA ILE A 94 -10.53 7.11 -2.39
C ILE A 94 -11.31 5.98 -1.70
N PHE A 95 -10.67 5.25 -0.78
CA PHE A 95 -11.33 4.16 -0.06
C PHE A 95 -12.47 4.63 0.84
N LYS A 96 -12.31 5.76 1.52
CA LYS A 96 -13.37 6.37 2.32
C LYS A 96 -14.59 6.74 1.47
N GLU A 97 -14.38 7.33 0.30
CA GLU A 97 -15.45 7.67 -0.64
C GLU A 97 -16.14 6.42 -1.21
N ALA A 98 -15.41 5.32 -1.37
CA ALA A 98 -15.95 4.02 -1.75
C ALA A 98 -16.65 3.27 -0.58
N GLY A 99 -16.74 3.89 0.61
CA GLY A 99 -17.43 3.32 1.78
C GLY A 99 -16.60 2.33 2.59
N VAL A 100 -15.28 2.31 2.41
CA VAL A 100 -14.35 1.40 3.11
C VAL A 100 -13.37 2.23 3.94
N LEU A 101 -13.30 1.97 5.24
CA LEU A 101 -12.56 2.83 6.16
C LEU A 101 -11.21 2.24 6.54
N LEU A 102 -10.23 3.12 6.74
CA LEU A 102 -8.91 2.72 7.25
C LEU A 102 -9.08 2.08 8.64
N TYR A 103 -8.56 0.87 8.80
CA TYR A 103 -8.65 0.08 10.01
C TYR A 103 -7.31 -0.07 10.72
N ASN A 104 -6.26 -0.39 9.95
CA ASN A 104 -4.88 -0.46 10.44
C ASN A 104 -3.92 0.22 9.45
N GLU A 105 -2.76 0.63 9.97
CA GLU A 105 -1.64 1.09 9.17
C GLU A 105 -0.37 0.41 9.68
N ILE A 106 0.40 -0.19 8.76
CA ILE A 106 1.66 -0.86 9.04
C ILE A 106 2.76 -0.11 8.29
N ILE A 107 3.89 0.10 8.93
CA ILE A 107 5.08 0.67 8.30
C ILE A 107 5.97 -0.46 7.82
N LEU A 108 6.14 -0.57 6.51
CA LEU A 108 7.09 -1.48 5.88
C LEU A 108 8.45 -0.76 5.81
N VAL A 109 9.39 -1.17 6.64
CA VAL A 109 10.75 -0.62 6.61
C VAL A 109 11.54 -1.29 5.49
N GLU A 110 12.15 -0.47 4.63
CA GLU A 110 12.99 -0.93 3.53
C GLU A 110 14.47 -0.91 3.92
N GLN A 111 15.26 -1.75 3.26
CA GLN A 111 16.71 -1.78 3.47
C GLN A 111 17.36 -0.45 3.06
N THR A 112 18.25 0.05 3.92
CA THR A 112 18.89 1.35 3.76
C THR A 112 20.10 1.35 2.81
N ALA A 113 20.50 0.20 2.25
CA ALA A 113 21.76 -0.04 1.55
C ALA A 113 22.19 1.05 0.53
N SER A 114 21.24 1.57 -0.26
CA SER A 114 21.54 2.63 -1.24
C SER A 114 21.36 4.05 -0.68
N THR A 115 20.81 4.20 0.51
CA THR A 115 20.48 5.49 1.12
C THR A 115 21.75 6.22 1.57
N ALA A 116 22.71 5.50 2.13
CA ALA A 116 24.00 6.06 2.56
C ALA A 116 24.75 6.72 1.38
N LEU A 117 24.74 6.09 0.20
CA LEU A 117 25.39 6.62 -1.01
C LEU A 117 24.73 7.92 -1.50
N ARG A 118 23.45 8.14 -1.19
CA ARG A 118 22.67 9.30 -1.59
C ARG A 118 22.59 10.37 -0.51
N ALA A 119 23.05 10.08 0.71
CA ALA A 119 22.88 10.95 1.86
C ALA A 119 23.46 12.36 1.63
N ALA A 120 24.68 12.47 1.08
CA ALA A 120 25.31 13.76 0.77
C ALA A 120 24.42 14.61 -0.14
N ARG A 121 23.94 14.04 -1.25
CA ARG A 121 23.05 14.72 -2.21
C ARG A 121 21.73 15.17 -1.56
N TYR A 122 21.18 14.36 -0.66
CA TYR A 122 19.95 14.73 0.07
C TYR A 122 20.22 15.90 1.04
N MET A 123 21.38 15.89 1.68
CA MET A 123 21.76 16.97 2.61
C MET A 123 21.92 18.33 1.95
N GLU A 124 22.37 18.40 0.70
CA GLU A 124 22.44 19.65 -0.07
C GLU A 124 21.09 20.36 -0.14
N THR A 125 20.02 19.60 -0.32
CA THR A 125 18.65 20.12 -0.44
C THR A 125 17.83 19.98 0.84
N ARG A 126 18.44 19.55 1.95
CA ARG A 126 17.79 19.27 3.25
C ARG A 126 16.63 18.28 3.14
N LYS A 127 16.70 17.34 2.19
CA LYS A 127 15.75 16.25 2.07
C LYS A 127 16.15 15.11 2.99
N VAL A 128 15.18 14.56 3.70
CA VAL A 128 15.37 13.31 4.45
C VAL A 128 15.11 12.15 3.53
N ALA A 129 15.98 11.13 3.54
CA ALA A 129 15.76 9.90 2.79
C ALA A 129 14.60 9.13 3.42
N LYS A 130 13.63 8.74 2.57
CA LYS A 130 12.53 7.87 2.98
C LYS A 130 12.96 6.41 2.80
N THR A 131 12.83 5.61 3.85
CA THR A 131 13.19 4.19 3.91
C THR A 131 12.02 3.33 4.37
N HIS A 132 10.80 3.75 4.04
CA HIS A 132 9.59 3.02 4.39
C HIS A 132 8.50 3.23 3.37
N GLN A 133 7.55 2.28 3.37
CA GLN A 133 6.26 2.39 2.72
C GLN A 133 5.14 2.20 3.75
N HIS A 134 3.93 2.59 3.39
CA HIS A 134 2.73 2.41 4.18
C HIS A 134 1.93 1.22 3.64
N ILE A 135 1.59 0.28 4.50
CA ILE A 135 0.60 -0.75 4.20
C ILE A 135 -0.70 -0.29 4.85
N LEU A 136 -1.58 0.25 4.03
CA LEU A 136 -2.88 0.75 4.45
C LEU A 136 -3.87 -0.41 4.44
N VAL A 137 -4.41 -0.74 5.60
CA VAL A 137 -5.38 -1.83 5.78
C VAL A 137 -6.76 -1.23 6.01
N PHE A 138 -7.63 -1.40 5.04
CA PHE A 138 -9.01 -0.93 5.10
C PHE A 138 -9.95 -2.09 5.41
N PHE A 139 -11.09 -1.79 6.02
CA PHE A 139 -12.14 -2.78 6.30
C PHE A 139 -13.48 -2.33 5.73
N LYS A 140 -14.10 -3.21 4.93
CA LYS A 140 -15.46 -3.04 4.39
C LYS A 140 -16.44 -3.73 5.32
N GLY A 141 -17.16 -2.98 6.14
CA GLY A 141 -18.17 -3.53 7.06
C GLY A 141 -18.09 -2.97 8.47
N ASN A 142 -18.62 -3.72 9.42
CA ASN A 142 -18.62 -3.34 10.82
C ASN A 142 -17.48 -4.09 11.58
N PRO A 143 -16.49 -3.38 12.16
CA PRO A 143 -15.39 -4.02 12.89
C PRO A 143 -15.82 -4.93 14.05
N LYS A 144 -17.03 -4.72 14.60
CA LYS A 144 -17.59 -5.60 15.65
C LYS A 144 -17.88 -7.02 15.17
N ASP A 145 -18.02 -7.21 13.86
CA ASP A 145 -18.32 -8.51 13.26
C ASP A 145 -17.06 -9.33 12.96
N ILE A 146 -15.86 -8.71 13.03
CA ILE A 146 -14.58 -9.39 12.74
C ILE A 146 -14.44 -10.70 13.52
N LYS A 147 -14.74 -10.68 14.83
CA LYS A 147 -14.63 -11.89 15.68
C LYS A 147 -15.58 -13.02 15.29
N LYS A 148 -16.65 -12.72 14.56
CA LYS A 148 -17.61 -13.73 14.06
C LYS A 148 -17.20 -14.27 12.69
N GLU A 149 -16.65 -13.39 11.85
CA GLU A 149 -16.26 -13.70 10.46
C GLU A 149 -14.93 -14.44 10.37
N TYR A 150 -14.02 -14.16 11.31
CA TYR A 150 -12.67 -14.71 11.30
C TYR A 150 -12.49 -15.61 12.53
N PRO A 151 -12.06 -16.87 12.34
CA PRO A 151 -11.79 -17.79 13.45
C PRO A 151 -10.66 -17.24 14.33
N LYS A 152 -10.64 -17.66 15.59
CA LYS A 152 -9.53 -17.38 16.48
C LYS A 152 -8.26 -18.02 15.89
N ILE A 153 -7.20 -17.24 15.80
CA ILE A 153 -5.89 -17.76 15.43
C ILE A 153 -5.35 -18.53 16.65
N GLU A 154 -5.04 -19.80 16.46
CA GLU A 154 -4.36 -20.64 17.44
C GLU A 154 -2.91 -20.80 16.98
N TYR A 155 -1.98 -20.38 17.82
CA TYR A 155 -0.55 -20.52 17.56
C TYR A 155 -0.10 -21.89 18.07
N THR A 156 0.67 -22.60 17.26
CA THR A 156 1.34 -23.84 17.66
C THR A 156 2.61 -23.53 18.45
N GLU A 157 3.16 -24.52 19.15
CA GLU A 157 4.46 -24.36 19.82
C GLU A 157 5.58 -24.04 18.82
N GLU A 158 5.50 -24.57 17.59
CA GLU A 158 6.45 -24.27 16.50
C GLU A 158 6.37 -22.81 16.05
N ASP A 159 5.17 -22.23 15.99
CA ASP A 159 5.00 -20.80 15.67
C ASP A 159 5.65 -19.93 16.74
N MET A 160 5.52 -20.28 18.02
CA MET A 160 6.11 -19.54 19.13
C MET A 160 7.65 -19.61 19.12
N VAL A 161 8.23 -20.75 18.79
CA VAL A 161 9.68 -20.91 18.65
C VAL A 161 10.26 -20.05 17.51
N GLN A 162 9.53 -19.91 16.41
CA GLN A 162 9.95 -19.01 15.31
C GLN A 162 9.95 -17.55 15.74
N PHE A 163 8.99 -17.11 16.55
CA PHE A 163 8.95 -15.73 17.07
C PHE A 163 10.15 -15.45 17.99
N GLU A 164 10.45 -16.35 18.93
CA GLU A 164 11.60 -16.22 19.82
C GLU A 164 12.94 -16.23 19.06
N ALA A 165 13.10 -17.05 18.03
CA ALA A 165 14.30 -17.09 17.20
C ALA A 165 14.53 -15.80 16.39
N THR A 166 13.46 -15.13 15.98
CA THR A 166 13.55 -13.83 15.28
C THR A 166 13.91 -12.69 16.22
N GLU A 167 13.46 -12.70 17.46
CA GLU A 167 13.85 -11.70 18.47
C GLU A 167 15.32 -11.83 18.87
N THR A 168 15.82 -13.04 19.10
CA THR A 168 17.24 -13.26 19.45
C THR A 168 18.22 -12.95 18.33
N SER A 169 17.85 -13.14 17.06
CA SER A 169 18.69 -12.77 15.92
C SER A 169 18.77 -11.25 15.72
N SER A 170 17.75 -10.49 16.07
CA SER A 170 17.76 -9.04 15.98
C SER A 170 18.59 -8.37 17.09
N GLU A 171 18.72 -9.00 18.27
CA GLU A 171 19.54 -8.50 19.37
C GLU A 171 21.04 -8.78 19.15
N SER A 172 21.42 -9.87 18.45
CA SER A 172 22.82 -10.22 18.20
C SER A 172 23.49 -9.34 17.13
N GLU A 173 22.74 -8.79 16.17
CA GLU A 173 23.28 -7.87 15.17
C GLU A 173 23.57 -6.45 15.69
N THR A 174 23.00 -6.08 16.84
CA THR A 174 23.23 -4.77 17.46
C THR A 174 24.48 -4.72 18.35
N THR A 175 25.05 -5.83 18.76
CA THR A 175 26.21 -5.89 19.67
C THR A 175 27.56 -6.07 18.98
N GLU A 176 27.62 -6.27 17.66
CA GLU A 176 28.91 -6.43 16.92
C GLU A 176 29.39 -5.12 16.23
N ASN A 177 28.75 -3.98 16.45
CA ASN A 177 29.14 -2.69 15.86
C ASN A 177 29.41 -1.57 16.90
N GLU A 178 30.00 -1.91 18.04
CA GLU A 178 30.63 -0.92 18.92
C GLU A 178 32.15 -0.90 18.79
#